data_b0aeff020944a927bc3e4f4240ece7cd
#
_entry.id   b0aeff020944a927bc3e4f4240ece7cd
#
_cell.length_a   1.000
_cell.length_b   1.000
_cell.length_c   1.000
_cell.angle_alpha   90.00
_cell.angle_beta   90.00
_cell.angle_gamma   90.00
#
_symmetry.space_group_name_H-M   'P 1'
#
loop_
_entity.id
_entity.type
_entity.pdbx_description
1 polymer ?
#
loop_
_entity_poly.entity_id
_entity_poly.type
_entity_poly.pdbx_seq_one_letter_code
_entity_poly.pdbx_strand_id
1 'polypeptide(L)'
;LYDTDKLIEEEQQKSISDIFSSKGEQYFRDLESRKLIELETKEDSVFSTGGGIILREKNLDILNRNLSIYLKASYENIFKRIEEDRTRPLLNTDNPYETGRQLFESRKEIYESFSHYVETDNLLPKDVTSEILKIYANSGQD
;
A
#
# COMPACT_ATOMS: atom_id res chain seq x y z
N LEU A 1 3.59 7.39 -12.95
CA LEU A 1 2.95 6.55 -11.95
C LEU A 1 3.51 5.13 -12.02
N TYR A 2 3.94 4.61 -10.89
CA TYR A 2 4.45 3.26 -10.74
C TYR A 2 3.62 2.51 -9.70
N ASP A 3 3.23 1.28 -10.00
CA ASP A 3 2.59 0.35 -9.07
C ASP A 3 3.65 -0.67 -8.63
N THR A 4 4.00 -0.65 -7.35
CA THR A 4 5.09 -1.49 -6.82
C THR A 4 4.81 -2.97 -6.94
N ASP A 5 3.56 -3.39 -6.76
CA ASP A 5 3.15 -4.78 -6.84
C ASP A 5 3.29 -5.29 -8.27
N LYS A 6 2.84 -4.52 -9.27
CA LYS A 6 3.00 -4.86 -10.69
C LYS A 6 4.47 -4.96 -11.10
N LEU A 7 5.29 -4.01 -10.66
CA LEU A 7 6.73 -4.04 -10.97
C LEU A 7 7.41 -5.28 -10.38
N ILE A 8 7.00 -5.71 -9.18
CA ILE A 8 7.51 -6.94 -8.57
C ILE A 8 7.05 -8.17 -9.37
N GLU A 9 5.78 -8.25 -9.76
CA GLU A 9 5.27 -9.36 -10.58
C GLU A 9 5.99 -9.46 -11.93
N GLU A 10 6.20 -8.33 -12.60
CA GLU A 10 6.94 -8.26 -13.87
C GLU A 10 8.40 -8.72 -13.71
N GLU A 11 9.10 -8.27 -12.68
CA GLU A 11 10.48 -8.64 -12.40
C GLU A 11 10.61 -10.13 -12.06
N GLN A 12 9.69 -10.65 -11.24
CA GLN A 12 9.72 -12.04 -10.79
C GLN A 12 9.09 -13.01 -11.80
N GLN A 13 8.40 -12.53 -12.82
CA GLN A 13 7.62 -13.33 -13.80
C GLN A 13 6.63 -14.28 -13.09
N LYS A 14 6.02 -13.78 -12.00
CA LYS A 14 5.10 -14.53 -11.13
C LYS A 14 4.09 -13.60 -10.50
N SER A 15 2.89 -14.12 -10.26
CA SER A 15 1.91 -13.40 -9.44
C SER A 15 2.39 -13.29 -7.97
N ILE A 16 1.91 -12.27 -7.26
CA ILE A 16 2.19 -12.11 -5.81
C ILE A 16 1.74 -13.36 -5.05
N SER A 17 0.59 -13.94 -5.40
CA SER A 17 0.11 -15.19 -4.81
C SER A 17 1.09 -16.35 -4.99
N ASP A 18 1.69 -16.49 -6.17
CA ASP A 18 2.70 -17.52 -6.44
C ASP A 18 4.01 -17.25 -5.69
N ILE A 19 4.39 -15.98 -5.53
CA ILE A 19 5.56 -15.60 -4.73
C ILE A 19 5.34 -15.99 -3.27
N PHE A 20 4.20 -15.66 -2.69
CA PHE A 20 3.85 -16.02 -1.31
C PHE A 20 3.83 -17.54 -1.11
N SER A 21 3.19 -18.29 -2.00
CA SER A 21 3.08 -19.74 -1.88
C SER A 21 4.42 -20.47 -2.08
N SER A 22 5.28 -19.97 -2.96
CA SER A 22 6.55 -20.63 -3.31
C SER A 22 7.75 -20.16 -2.48
N LYS A 23 7.75 -18.92 -1.99
CA LYS A 23 8.87 -18.29 -1.30
C LYS A 23 8.53 -17.70 0.08
N GLY A 24 7.25 -17.57 0.38
CA GLY A 24 6.75 -17.04 1.64
C GLY A 24 6.71 -15.50 1.73
N GLU A 25 6.04 -15.03 2.78
CA GLU A 25 5.80 -13.59 2.99
C GLU A 25 7.09 -12.80 3.14
N GLN A 26 8.08 -13.29 3.90
CA GLN A 26 9.32 -12.54 4.15
C GLN A 26 10.09 -12.25 2.87
N TYR A 27 10.12 -13.19 1.94
CA TYR A 27 10.72 -12.99 0.63
C TYR A 27 10.02 -11.87 -0.15
N PHE A 28 8.68 -11.86 -0.14
CA PHE A 28 7.92 -10.77 -0.76
C PHE A 28 8.21 -9.42 -0.11
N ARG A 29 8.29 -9.34 1.24
CA ARG A 29 8.66 -8.11 1.94
C ARG A 29 10.07 -7.63 1.59
N ASP A 30 10.99 -8.54 1.30
CA ASP A 30 12.32 -8.17 0.80
C ASP A 30 12.25 -7.55 -0.60
N LEU A 31 11.38 -8.08 -1.47
CA LEU A 31 11.13 -7.53 -2.79
C LEU A 31 10.51 -6.12 -2.71
N GLU A 32 9.48 -5.94 -1.88
CA GLU A 32 8.86 -4.62 -1.63
C GLU A 32 9.91 -3.59 -1.20
N SER A 33 10.76 -3.94 -0.23
CA SER A 33 11.79 -3.03 0.28
C SER A 33 12.84 -2.68 -0.78
N ARG A 34 13.30 -3.66 -1.56
CA ARG A 34 14.25 -3.41 -2.66
C ARG A 34 13.65 -2.50 -3.72
N LYS A 35 12.39 -2.75 -4.09
CA LYS A 35 11.68 -1.93 -5.08
C LYS A 35 11.49 -0.50 -4.58
N LEU A 36 11.14 -0.29 -3.33
CA LEU A 36 10.98 1.04 -2.76
C LEU A 36 12.30 1.82 -2.78
N ILE A 37 13.43 1.20 -2.42
CA ILE A 37 14.77 1.82 -2.48
C ILE A 37 15.13 2.21 -3.93
N GLU A 38 14.87 1.32 -4.89
CA GLU A 38 15.11 1.61 -6.31
C GLU A 38 14.28 2.79 -6.80
N LEU A 39 13.00 2.82 -6.44
CA LEU A 39 12.07 3.85 -6.89
C LEU A 39 12.32 5.20 -6.23
N GLU A 40 12.86 5.25 -5.02
CA GLU A 40 13.18 6.51 -4.33
C GLU A 40 14.13 7.41 -5.12
N THR A 41 14.94 6.83 -6.01
CA THR A 41 15.85 7.60 -6.87
C THR A 41 15.18 8.25 -8.08
N LYS A 42 13.90 7.99 -8.30
CA LYS A 42 13.15 8.51 -9.45
C LYS A 42 12.49 9.83 -9.10
N GLU A 43 12.98 10.89 -9.68
CA GLU A 43 12.38 12.23 -9.59
C GLU A 43 11.03 12.30 -10.31
N ASP A 44 10.18 13.26 -9.96
CA ASP A 44 8.87 13.54 -10.58
C ASP A 44 7.96 12.30 -10.71
N SER A 45 7.91 11.49 -9.66
CA SER A 45 7.26 10.20 -9.73
C SER A 45 6.23 10.00 -8.62
N VAL A 46 5.17 9.28 -8.95
CA VAL A 46 4.14 8.83 -8.01
C VAL A 46 4.18 7.31 -7.91
N PHE A 47 4.19 6.80 -6.69
CA PHE A 47 4.21 5.37 -6.41
C PHE A 47 2.94 4.94 -5.69
N SER A 48 2.26 3.93 -6.25
CA SER A 48 1.21 3.18 -5.57
C SER A 48 1.85 1.97 -4.91
N THR A 49 1.77 1.87 -3.58
CA THR A 49 2.38 0.79 -2.82
C THR A 49 1.34 -0.18 -2.28
N GLY A 50 1.74 -1.43 -2.11
CA GLY A 50 0.94 -2.39 -1.35
C GLY A 50 0.83 -2.01 0.13
N GLY A 51 -0.26 -2.42 0.79
CA GLY A 51 -0.52 -2.08 2.19
C GLY A 51 0.45 -2.70 3.21
N GLY A 52 1.31 -3.61 2.80
CA GLY A 52 2.33 -4.20 3.67
C GLY A 52 3.66 -3.45 3.70
N ILE A 53 3.82 -2.42 2.86
CA ILE A 53 5.06 -1.65 2.75
C ILE A 53 5.51 -1.05 4.08
N ILE A 54 4.56 -0.72 4.96
CA ILE A 54 4.78 -0.10 6.26
C ILE A 54 5.32 -1.04 7.34
N LEU A 55 5.39 -2.35 7.08
CA LEU A 55 5.73 -3.35 8.10
C LEU A 55 7.23 -3.41 8.44
N ARG A 56 8.06 -2.68 7.72
CA ARG A 56 9.51 -2.63 7.93
C ARG A 56 9.97 -1.22 8.22
N GLU A 57 10.75 -1.06 9.29
CA GLU A 57 11.29 0.23 9.73
C GLU A 57 12.06 0.96 8.60
N LYS A 58 12.91 0.24 7.88
CA LYS A 58 13.64 0.81 6.73
C LYS A 58 12.75 1.37 5.62
N ASN A 59 11.55 0.80 5.44
CA ASN A 59 10.58 1.34 4.50
C ASN A 59 9.90 2.58 5.08
N LEU A 60 9.58 2.58 6.38
CA LEU A 60 9.03 3.75 7.06
C LEU A 60 9.98 4.95 6.99
N ASP A 61 11.28 4.73 7.12
CA ASP A 61 12.29 5.79 6.96
C ASP A 61 12.22 6.44 5.57
N ILE A 62 12.05 5.63 4.52
CA ILE A 62 11.88 6.13 3.15
C ILE A 62 10.56 6.88 3.00
N LEU A 63 9.47 6.30 3.48
CA LEU A 63 8.15 6.91 3.40
C LEU A 63 8.07 8.25 4.15
N ASN A 64 8.71 8.34 5.32
CA ASN A 64 8.69 9.55 6.16
C ASN A 64 9.53 10.71 5.62
N ARG A 65 10.56 10.44 4.82
CA ARG A 65 11.36 11.50 4.18
C ARG A 65 10.84 11.92 2.80
N ASN A 66 9.80 11.25 2.31
CA ASN A 66 9.10 11.58 1.07
C ASN A 66 7.65 11.99 1.36
N LEU A 67 6.98 12.64 0.42
CA LEU A 67 5.55 12.92 0.55
C LEU A 67 4.76 11.62 0.45
N SER A 68 4.38 11.10 1.60
CA SER A 68 3.56 9.90 1.71
C SER A 68 2.13 10.27 2.13
N ILE A 69 1.17 9.77 1.38
CA ILE A 69 -0.26 10.05 1.61
C ILE A 69 -0.99 8.75 1.91
N TYR A 70 -1.58 8.68 3.09
CA TYR A 70 -2.43 7.56 3.49
C TYR A 70 -3.84 7.72 2.90
N LEU A 71 -4.26 6.77 2.08
CA LEU A 71 -5.63 6.67 1.59
C LEU A 71 -6.47 5.91 2.63
N LYS A 72 -7.11 6.68 3.53
CA LYS A 72 -7.83 6.15 4.67
C LYS A 72 -9.25 5.74 4.28
N ALA A 73 -9.66 4.56 4.71
CA ALA A 73 -11.04 4.07 4.57
C ALA A 73 -11.44 3.25 5.79
N SER A 74 -12.74 3.14 6.05
CA SER A 74 -13.28 2.21 7.05
C SER A 74 -13.01 0.77 6.65
N TYR A 75 -12.86 -0.11 7.64
CA TYR A 75 -12.64 -1.52 7.34
C TYR A 75 -13.79 -2.14 6.53
N GLU A 76 -15.01 -1.76 6.81
CA GLU A 76 -16.21 -2.20 6.10
C GLU A 76 -16.13 -1.87 4.59
N ASN A 77 -15.69 -0.66 4.25
CA ASN A 77 -15.55 -0.24 2.86
C ASN A 77 -14.33 -0.91 2.19
N ILE A 78 -13.25 -1.12 2.92
CA ILE A 78 -12.10 -1.90 2.42
C ILE A 78 -12.55 -3.32 2.11
N PHE A 79 -13.22 -3.98 3.06
CA PHE A 79 -13.63 -5.36 2.89
C PHE A 79 -14.58 -5.55 1.70
N LYS A 80 -15.59 -4.68 1.53
CA LYS A 80 -16.48 -4.70 0.37
C LYS A 80 -15.77 -4.63 -0.99
N ARG A 81 -14.61 -3.94 -1.05
CA ARG A 81 -13.83 -3.82 -2.28
C ARG A 81 -13.02 -5.07 -2.59
N ILE A 82 -12.72 -5.87 -1.60
CA ILE A 82 -11.79 -7.01 -1.70
C ILE A 82 -12.42 -8.37 -1.40
N GLU A 83 -13.69 -8.42 -0.95
CA GLU A 83 -14.34 -9.67 -0.55
C GLU A 83 -14.44 -10.72 -1.68
N GLU A 84 -14.50 -10.26 -2.94
CA GLU A 84 -14.50 -11.12 -4.12
C GLU A 84 -13.09 -11.37 -4.68
N ASP A 85 -12.10 -10.65 -4.18
CA ASP A 85 -10.71 -10.72 -4.66
C ASP A 85 -9.94 -11.84 -3.97
N ARG A 86 -9.83 -12.98 -4.65
CA ARG A 86 -9.08 -14.15 -4.17
C ARG A 86 -7.57 -14.07 -4.44
N THR A 87 -7.09 -12.98 -5.00
CA THR A 87 -5.64 -12.81 -5.29
C THR A 87 -4.84 -12.36 -4.07
N ARG A 88 -5.48 -12.15 -2.92
CA ARG A 88 -4.85 -11.68 -1.67
C ARG A 88 -4.50 -12.84 -0.74
N PRO A 89 -3.23 -13.29 -0.70
CA PRO A 89 -2.83 -14.51 0.03
C PRO A 89 -3.15 -14.49 1.52
N LEU A 90 -3.02 -13.32 2.16
CA LEU A 90 -3.24 -13.15 3.60
C LEU A 90 -4.74 -13.23 4.01
N LEU A 91 -5.65 -13.13 3.05
CA LEU A 91 -7.11 -13.26 3.28
C LEU A 91 -7.66 -14.61 2.84
N ASN A 92 -6.82 -15.52 2.36
CA ASN A 92 -7.24 -16.86 1.98
C ASN A 92 -7.34 -17.78 3.22
N THR A 93 -8.35 -17.53 4.05
CA THR A 93 -8.61 -18.20 5.33
C THR A 93 -10.08 -18.59 5.44
N ASP A 94 -10.44 -19.37 6.47
CA ASP A 94 -11.83 -19.78 6.72
C ASP A 94 -12.74 -18.59 7.08
N ASN A 95 -12.18 -17.54 7.68
CA ASN A 95 -12.90 -16.30 7.99
C ASN A 95 -12.13 -15.07 7.50
N PRO A 96 -12.21 -14.73 6.19
CA PRO A 96 -11.48 -13.61 5.60
C PRO A 96 -11.82 -12.25 6.24
N TYR A 97 -13.08 -12.06 6.66
CA TYR A 97 -13.50 -10.81 7.30
C TYR A 97 -12.76 -10.57 8.62
N GLU A 98 -12.77 -11.53 9.51
CA GLU A 98 -12.11 -11.39 10.82
C GLU A 98 -10.59 -11.32 10.70
N THR A 99 -10.02 -12.16 9.82
CA THR A 99 -8.57 -12.13 9.53
C THR A 99 -8.15 -10.77 8.99
N GLY A 100 -8.90 -10.23 8.03
CA GLY A 100 -8.62 -8.91 7.46
C GLY A 100 -8.80 -7.79 8.48
N ARG A 101 -9.80 -7.89 9.37
CA ARG A 101 -10.03 -6.92 10.45
C ARG A 101 -8.87 -6.88 11.43
N GLN A 102 -8.40 -8.04 11.88
CA GLN A 102 -7.25 -8.13 12.78
C GLN A 102 -5.99 -7.55 12.11
N LEU A 103 -5.78 -7.83 10.82
CA LEU A 103 -4.69 -7.28 10.06
C LEU A 103 -4.79 -5.74 9.93
N PHE A 104 -5.98 -5.22 9.67
CA PHE A 104 -6.25 -3.78 9.61
C PHE A 104 -5.95 -3.11 10.95
N GLU A 105 -6.49 -3.63 12.05
CA GLU A 105 -6.27 -3.06 13.39
C GLU A 105 -4.79 -3.10 13.80
N SER A 106 -4.07 -4.17 13.46
CA SER A 106 -2.63 -4.29 13.78
C SER A 106 -1.75 -3.26 13.07
N ARG A 107 -2.23 -2.69 11.96
CA ARG A 107 -1.50 -1.71 11.13
C ARG A 107 -1.98 -0.27 11.31
N LYS A 108 -3.12 -0.09 11.95
CA LYS A 108 -3.84 1.19 12.03
C LYS A 108 -2.97 2.31 12.61
N GLU A 109 -2.29 2.08 13.73
CA GLU A 109 -1.43 3.08 14.37
C GLU A 109 -0.32 3.56 13.44
N ILE A 110 0.28 2.64 12.66
CA ILE A 110 1.35 2.99 11.73
C ILE A 110 0.79 3.87 10.60
N TYR A 111 -0.35 3.50 10.01
CA TYR A 111 -0.99 4.31 8.97
C TYR A 111 -1.41 5.69 9.49
N GLU A 112 -1.96 5.77 10.70
CA GLU A 112 -2.41 7.03 11.30
C GLU A 112 -1.24 7.92 11.77
N SER A 113 -0.01 7.41 11.77
CA SER A 113 1.19 8.22 12.05
C SER A 113 1.63 9.11 10.88
N PHE A 114 1.15 8.86 9.65
CA PHE A 114 1.48 9.70 8.51
C PHE A 114 0.80 11.07 8.60
N SER A 115 1.56 12.13 8.31
CA SER A 115 1.09 13.51 8.41
C SER A 115 0.02 13.86 7.39
N HIS A 116 -0.01 13.14 6.26
CA HIS A 116 -0.94 13.40 5.16
C HIS A 116 -1.84 12.21 4.92
N TYR A 117 -3.14 12.46 4.84
CA TYR A 117 -4.13 11.43 4.52
C TYR A 117 -5.31 12.00 3.73
N VAL A 118 -6.02 11.14 3.04
CA VAL A 118 -7.29 11.44 2.37
C VAL A 118 -8.33 10.43 2.84
N GLU A 119 -9.43 10.90 3.41
CA GLU A 119 -10.61 10.06 3.73
C GLU A 119 -11.32 9.68 2.42
N THR A 120 -11.39 8.39 2.11
CA THR A 120 -11.86 7.92 0.80
C THR A 120 -13.24 7.30 0.80
N ASP A 121 -13.86 7.10 1.95
CA ASP A 121 -15.10 6.32 2.09
C ASP A 121 -16.27 6.84 1.23
N ASN A 122 -16.40 8.14 1.09
CA ASN A 122 -17.50 8.77 0.36
C ASN A 122 -17.03 9.53 -0.89
N LEU A 123 -15.82 9.24 -1.36
CA LEU A 123 -15.23 9.92 -2.51
C LEU A 123 -15.15 8.99 -3.72
N LEU A 124 -15.39 9.55 -4.89
CA LEU A 124 -15.06 8.91 -6.16
C LEU A 124 -13.54 9.01 -6.40
N PRO A 125 -12.93 8.12 -7.20
CA PRO A 125 -11.49 8.17 -7.49
C PRO A 125 -10.99 9.53 -7.99
N LYS A 126 -11.81 10.24 -8.80
CA LYS A 126 -11.48 11.60 -9.27
C LYS A 126 -11.38 12.62 -8.14
N ASP A 127 -12.24 12.48 -7.11
CA ASP A 127 -12.27 13.39 -5.99
C ASP A 127 -11.07 13.12 -5.06
N VAL A 128 -10.73 11.84 -4.86
CA VAL A 128 -9.49 11.43 -4.16
C VAL A 128 -8.26 12.02 -4.86
N THR A 129 -8.19 11.93 -6.19
CA THR A 129 -7.10 12.54 -6.97
C THR A 129 -7.02 14.05 -6.73
N SER A 130 -8.16 14.74 -6.70
CA SER A 130 -8.21 16.20 -6.43
C SER A 130 -7.67 16.54 -5.04
N GLU A 131 -8.00 15.75 -4.02
CA GLU A 131 -7.47 15.95 -2.66
C GLU A 131 -5.96 15.68 -2.59
N ILE A 132 -5.47 14.63 -3.26
CA ILE A 132 -4.03 14.34 -3.38
C ILE A 132 -3.29 15.52 -4.01
N LEU A 133 -3.81 16.09 -5.10
CA LEU A 133 -3.20 17.25 -5.77
C LEU A 133 -3.16 18.48 -4.87
N LYS A 134 -4.17 18.71 -4.04
CA LYS A 134 -4.16 19.80 -3.05
C LYS A 134 -3.05 19.61 -2.00
N ILE A 135 -2.90 18.38 -1.49
CA ILE A 135 -1.83 18.04 -0.54
C ILE A 135 -0.47 18.29 -1.20
N TYR A 136 -0.28 17.81 -2.42
CA TYR A 136 0.96 18.00 -3.18
C TYR A 136 1.30 19.48 -3.36
N ALA A 137 0.34 20.28 -3.84
CA ALA A 137 0.54 21.72 -4.03
C ALA A 137 0.89 22.48 -2.73
N ASN A 138 0.39 22.00 -1.58
CA ASN A 138 0.65 22.62 -0.27
C ASN A 138 1.93 22.08 0.41
N SER A 139 2.52 21.02 -0.10
CA SER A 139 3.73 20.41 0.48
C SER A 139 5.04 21.15 0.12
N GLY A 140 4.97 22.16 -0.76
CA GLY A 140 6.14 22.95 -1.19
C GLY A 140 7.12 22.16 -2.07
N GLN A 141 6.66 21.08 -2.66
CA GLN A 141 7.43 20.34 -3.68
C GLN A 141 7.12 20.97 -5.04
N ASP A 142 7.87 22.00 -5.40
CA ASP A 142 7.94 22.58 -6.74
C ASP A 142 8.97 21.84 -7.60
#